data_51335e5e9ca7419c16eccee71f04977b
#
_entry.id   51335e5e9ca7419c16eccee71f04977b
#
_cell.length_a   1.000
_cell.length_b   1.000
_cell.length_c   1.000
_cell.angle_alpha   90.00
_cell.angle_beta   90.00
_cell.angle_gamma   90.00
#
_symmetry.space_group_name_H-M   'P 1'
#
loop_
_entity.id
_entity.type
_entity.pdbx_description
1 polymer ?
#
loop_
_entity_poly.entity_id
_entity_poly.type
_entity_poly.pdbx_seq_one_letter_code
_entity_poly.pdbx_strand_id
1 'polypeptide(L)'
;MRLKTSVECARWLAFQACAFRGHDESLDSKNRGNFIKLIKFTSTFNDKVASVVLENAPGNAKYTSPTIQKEILHILASNVRNAIREEIGDAKFCILVDEARDESKREQMAIILRFVDKEGFIKERFFHIVHVRDTTALTLKNEICAVLSHYNLHIENIRGQGYDGASNMRGEWNGLQALFLKDCPYAYYVHCMAHKLQLSLVTASREVKDVHQFFDHLVNIINIVVASSKRNDELQHAQAEQVENMIASNEIETGRGANQIGTLQRAVDTRWGSHFQSICSLIKMFDATCKVINTISEEGANYKQRGDAEGAYQVLILFEFILILYLMKEIMGITNVLCQALQ
;
A
#
# COMPACT_ATOMS: atom_id res chain seq x y z
N MET A 1 -18.20 10.37 31.20
CA MET A 1 -18.78 10.58 29.87
C MET A 1 -17.74 11.13 28.89
N ARG A 2 -17.08 12.28 29.13
CA ARG A 2 -16.11 12.96 28.25
C ARG A 2 -15.02 12.03 27.67
N LEU A 3 -14.21 11.41 28.55
CA LEU A 3 -13.14 10.51 28.11
C LEU A 3 -13.70 9.33 27.32
N LYS A 4 -14.82 8.74 27.73
CA LYS A 4 -15.47 7.65 27.00
C LYS A 4 -15.83 8.09 25.58
N THR A 5 -16.41 9.28 25.39
CA THR A 5 -16.74 9.81 24.06
C THR A 5 -15.47 9.98 23.21
N SER A 6 -14.39 10.54 23.78
CA SER A 6 -13.11 10.67 23.06
C SER A 6 -12.52 9.32 22.66
N VAL A 7 -12.56 8.33 23.54
CA VAL A 7 -12.07 6.96 23.26
C VAL A 7 -12.88 6.30 22.14
N GLU A 8 -14.22 6.39 22.19
CA GLU A 8 -15.09 5.79 21.17
C GLU A 8 -14.93 6.48 19.80
N CYS A 9 -14.81 7.81 19.79
CA CYS A 9 -14.53 8.53 18.54
C CYS A 9 -13.16 8.17 17.96
N ALA A 10 -12.12 8.07 18.80
CA ALA A 10 -10.79 7.65 18.37
C ALA A 10 -10.79 6.22 17.81
N ARG A 11 -11.46 5.30 18.51
CA ARG A 11 -11.59 3.90 18.08
C ARG A 11 -12.31 3.79 16.73
N TRP A 12 -13.40 4.51 16.56
CA TRP A 12 -14.17 4.53 15.31
C TRP A 12 -13.32 5.06 14.14
N LEU A 13 -12.65 6.21 14.33
CA LEU A 13 -11.79 6.79 13.29
C LEU A 13 -10.62 5.88 12.93
N ALA A 14 -9.98 5.25 13.92
CA ALA A 14 -8.90 4.31 13.67
C ALA A 14 -9.39 3.09 12.88
N PHE A 15 -10.55 2.54 13.25
CA PHE A 15 -11.15 1.38 12.57
C PHE A 15 -11.56 1.70 11.12
N GLN A 16 -11.98 2.94 10.85
CA GLN A 16 -12.34 3.40 9.51
C GLN A 16 -11.12 3.95 8.71
N ALA A 17 -9.91 3.88 9.25
CA ALA A 17 -8.69 4.44 8.64
C ALA A 17 -8.84 5.94 8.29
N CYS A 18 -9.61 6.70 9.08
CA CYS A 18 -9.86 8.12 8.86
C CYS A 18 -8.79 8.98 9.55
N ALA A 19 -8.39 10.08 8.89
CA ALA A 19 -7.56 11.10 9.51
C ALA A 19 -8.25 11.71 10.74
N PHE A 20 -7.49 11.98 11.80
CA PHE A 20 -8.04 12.57 13.04
C PHE A 20 -8.13 14.08 12.98
N ARG A 21 -7.06 14.71 12.49
CA ARG A 21 -6.85 16.16 12.58
C ARG A 21 -7.25 16.89 11.31
N GLY A 22 -7.58 18.18 11.47
CA GLY A 22 -7.71 19.14 10.38
C GLY A 22 -6.41 19.92 10.18
N HIS A 23 -6.35 20.73 9.13
CA HIS A 23 -5.25 21.67 8.92
C HIS A 23 -5.21 22.74 10.01
N ASP A 24 -6.38 23.19 10.44
CA ASP A 24 -6.57 24.19 11.48
C ASP A 24 -7.61 23.69 12.51
N GLU A 25 -7.17 23.48 13.75
CA GLU A 25 -8.01 23.03 14.86
C GLU A 25 -8.46 24.16 15.79
N SER A 26 -8.20 25.43 15.42
CA SER A 26 -8.63 26.62 16.18
C SER A 26 -10.15 26.67 16.33
N LEU A 27 -10.62 27.47 17.30
CA LEU A 27 -12.05 27.58 17.58
C LEU A 27 -12.82 28.20 16.40
N ASP A 28 -12.18 29.08 15.65
CA ASP A 28 -12.76 29.81 14.50
C ASP A 28 -12.73 28.99 13.21
N SER A 29 -12.05 27.85 13.20
CA SER A 29 -11.97 26.99 12.03
C SER A 29 -13.31 26.33 11.71
N LYS A 30 -13.72 26.44 10.44
CA LYS A 30 -14.94 25.78 9.92
C LYS A 30 -14.78 24.25 9.90
N ASN A 31 -13.55 23.74 9.83
CA ASN A 31 -13.25 22.31 9.84
C ASN A 31 -12.06 21.97 10.73
N ARG A 32 -12.33 21.69 11.98
CA ARG A 32 -11.35 21.33 13.02
C ARG A 32 -10.87 19.88 12.95
N GLY A 33 -11.16 19.16 11.87
CA GLY A 33 -10.81 17.75 11.68
C GLY A 33 -11.85 16.75 12.18
N ASN A 34 -11.71 15.51 11.74
CA ASN A 34 -12.71 14.47 11.94
C ASN A 34 -12.95 14.15 13.42
N PHE A 35 -11.89 14.16 14.24
CA PHE A 35 -12.03 13.82 15.65
C PHE A 35 -12.96 14.80 16.40
N ILE A 36 -12.71 16.11 16.25
CA ILE A 36 -13.54 17.14 16.87
C ILE A 36 -14.96 17.13 16.28
N LYS A 37 -15.06 16.97 14.96
CA LYS A 37 -16.37 16.92 14.26
C LYS A 37 -17.17 15.70 14.69
N LEU A 38 -16.54 14.52 14.90
CA LEU A 38 -17.24 13.33 15.35
C LEU A 38 -17.73 13.46 16.79
N ILE A 39 -16.93 14.05 17.69
CA ILE A 39 -17.41 14.39 19.04
C ILE A 39 -18.61 15.35 18.99
N LYS A 40 -18.56 16.37 18.13
CA LYS A 40 -19.67 17.29 17.92
C LYS A 40 -20.89 16.56 17.36
N PHE A 41 -20.70 15.68 16.38
CA PHE A 41 -21.77 14.86 15.82
C PHE A 41 -22.43 13.98 16.87
N THR A 42 -21.66 13.30 17.72
CA THR A 42 -22.24 12.47 18.81
C THR A 42 -23.02 13.31 19.82
N SER A 43 -22.63 14.57 20.03
CA SER A 43 -23.33 15.46 20.93
C SER A 43 -24.67 15.92 20.38
N THR A 44 -24.92 15.92 19.06
CA THR A 44 -26.23 16.30 18.48
C THR A 44 -27.35 15.29 18.77
N PHE A 45 -26.99 14.05 19.08
CA PHE A 45 -27.94 12.97 19.34
C PHE A 45 -28.01 12.54 20.81
N ASN A 46 -27.18 13.15 21.69
CA ASN A 46 -27.13 12.77 23.09
C ASN A 46 -26.87 13.98 24.01
N ASP A 47 -27.90 14.46 24.65
CA ASP A 47 -27.85 15.63 25.54
C ASP A 47 -26.89 15.45 26.73
N LYS A 48 -26.76 14.23 27.26
CA LYS A 48 -25.77 13.91 28.31
C LYS A 48 -24.31 14.03 27.83
N VAL A 49 -24.07 13.76 26.56
CA VAL A 49 -22.77 14.01 25.94
C VAL A 49 -22.64 15.51 25.67
N ALA A 50 -23.63 16.15 25.07
CA ALA A 50 -23.62 17.56 24.73
C ALA A 50 -23.29 18.44 25.95
N SER A 51 -23.85 18.13 27.11
CA SER A 51 -23.66 18.92 28.35
C SER A 51 -22.24 18.86 28.93
N VAL A 52 -21.36 17.96 28.44
CA VAL A 52 -20.03 17.72 29.05
C VAL A 52 -18.85 17.73 28.07
N VAL A 53 -19.06 17.85 26.76
CA VAL A 53 -17.97 17.82 25.77
C VAL A 53 -17.69 19.19 25.16
N LEU A 54 -16.56 19.34 24.50
CA LEU A 54 -16.11 20.52 23.74
C LEU A 54 -16.17 21.79 24.59
N GLU A 55 -17.01 22.73 24.22
CA GLU A 55 -17.15 24.03 24.88
C GLU A 55 -17.74 23.89 26.30
N ASN A 56 -18.56 22.86 26.53
CA ASN A 56 -19.17 22.56 27.84
C ASN A 56 -18.24 21.75 28.76
N ALA A 57 -17.05 21.39 28.28
CA ALA A 57 -16.06 20.68 29.09
C ALA A 57 -15.20 21.67 29.89
N PRO A 58 -14.77 21.33 31.13
CA PRO A 58 -13.75 22.09 31.84
C PRO A 58 -12.46 22.18 31.05
N GLY A 59 -11.77 23.33 31.10
CA GLY A 59 -10.57 23.59 30.28
C GLY A 59 -9.46 22.55 30.39
N ASN A 60 -9.29 22.00 31.59
CA ASN A 60 -8.28 20.97 31.92
C ASN A 60 -8.72 19.51 31.65
N ALA A 61 -9.96 19.28 31.21
CA ALA A 61 -10.52 17.94 31.06
C ALA A 61 -11.37 17.79 29.78
N LYS A 62 -10.94 18.42 28.68
CA LYS A 62 -11.62 18.31 27.36
C LYS A 62 -11.38 16.98 26.68
N TYR A 63 -10.22 16.36 26.91
CA TYR A 63 -9.77 15.10 26.30
C TYR A 63 -9.74 15.10 24.77
N THR A 64 -9.46 16.26 24.16
CA THR A 64 -9.51 16.45 22.71
C THR A 64 -8.19 16.88 22.11
N SER A 65 -7.16 17.17 22.93
CA SER A 65 -5.86 17.62 22.44
C SER A 65 -5.16 16.55 21.59
N PRO A 66 -4.26 16.94 20.65
CA PRO A 66 -3.45 15.99 19.89
C PRO A 66 -2.67 15.01 20.73
N THR A 67 -2.19 15.41 21.92
CA THR A 67 -1.50 14.55 22.88
C THR A 67 -2.44 13.45 23.38
N ILE A 68 -3.64 13.82 23.82
CA ILE A 68 -4.65 12.85 24.28
C ILE A 68 -5.06 11.88 23.16
N GLN A 69 -5.23 12.38 21.92
CA GLN A 69 -5.53 11.52 20.76
C GLN A 69 -4.43 10.46 20.58
N LYS A 70 -3.16 10.86 20.65
CA LYS A 70 -2.01 9.94 20.56
C LYS A 70 -1.97 8.95 21.71
N GLU A 71 -2.24 9.38 22.93
CA GLU A 71 -2.30 8.53 24.11
C GLU A 71 -3.40 7.47 23.98
N ILE A 72 -4.61 7.86 23.54
CA ILE A 72 -5.71 6.92 23.30
C ILE A 72 -5.29 5.87 22.25
N LEU A 73 -4.73 6.30 21.13
CA LEU A 73 -4.25 5.40 20.09
C LEU A 73 -3.15 4.46 20.60
N HIS A 74 -2.22 4.98 21.39
CA HIS A 74 -1.16 4.18 22.01
C HIS A 74 -1.73 3.10 22.93
N ILE A 75 -2.69 3.44 23.78
CA ILE A 75 -3.35 2.48 24.67
C ILE A 75 -4.11 1.41 23.86
N LEU A 76 -4.87 1.81 22.83
CA LEU A 76 -5.57 0.87 21.96
C LEU A 76 -4.60 -0.09 21.27
N ALA A 77 -3.50 0.43 20.71
CA ALA A 77 -2.47 -0.36 20.06
C ALA A 77 -1.76 -1.31 21.08
N SER A 78 -1.49 -0.84 22.27
CA SER A 78 -0.88 -1.66 23.34
C SER A 78 -1.79 -2.80 23.77
N ASN A 79 -3.10 -2.56 23.90
CA ASN A 79 -4.07 -3.61 24.21
C ASN A 79 -4.11 -4.70 23.13
N VAL A 80 -4.06 -4.31 21.84
CA VAL A 80 -4.00 -5.27 20.73
C VAL A 80 -2.71 -6.10 20.79
N ARG A 81 -1.55 -5.47 21.03
CA ARG A 81 -0.27 -6.18 21.14
C ARG A 81 -0.23 -7.13 22.34
N ASN A 82 -0.79 -6.70 23.48
CA ASN A 82 -0.90 -7.56 24.66
C ASN A 82 -1.80 -8.77 24.38
N ALA A 83 -2.93 -8.59 23.70
CA ALA A 83 -3.80 -9.70 23.28
C ALA A 83 -3.06 -10.67 22.34
N ILE A 84 -2.29 -10.16 21.38
CA ILE A 84 -1.43 -10.99 20.52
C ILE A 84 -0.38 -11.73 21.35
N ARG A 85 0.26 -11.04 22.32
CA ARG A 85 1.24 -11.67 23.22
C ARG A 85 0.62 -12.79 24.05
N GLU A 86 -0.61 -12.60 24.55
CA GLU A 86 -1.36 -13.63 25.28
C GLU A 86 -1.77 -14.80 24.36
N GLU A 87 -2.16 -14.51 23.11
CA GLU A 87 -2.48 -15.54 22.10
C GLU A 87 -1.24 -16.42 21.80
N ILE A 88 -0.05 -15.83 21.70
CA ILE A 88 1.21 -16.57 21.50
C ILE A 88 1.59 -17.38 22.75
N GLY A 89 1.45 -16.81 23.94
CA GLY A 89 1.91 -17.43 25.18
C GLY A 89 3.41 -17.75 25.11
N ASP A 90 3.78 -18.99 25.46
CA ASP A 90 5.15 -19.49 25.41
C ASP A 90 5.43 -20.31 24.13
N ALA A 91 4.53 -20.25 23.14
CA ALA A 91 4.68 -20.97 21.90
C ALA A 91 5.91 -20.49 21.10
N LYS A 92 6.39 -21.35 20.21
CA LYS A 92 7.40 -20.99 19.23
C LYS A 92 6.75 -20.14 18.13
N PHE A 93 7.50 -19.15 17.63
CA PHE A 93 7.00 -18.24 16.61
C PHE A 93 8.07 -17.93 15.55
N CYS A 94 7.63 -17.39 14.45
CA CYS A 94 8.48 -16.85 13.38
C CYS A 94 8.29 -15.34 13.32
N ILE A 95 9.34 -14.63 12.94
CA ILE A 95 9.31 -13.21 12.62
C ILE A 95 9.29 -13.02 11.11
N LEU A 96 8.37 -12.18 10.62
CA LEU A 96 8.35 -11.72 9.24
C LEU A 96 8.58 -10.21 9.30
N VAL A 97 9.53 -9.73 8.51
CA VAL A 97 9.92 -8.31 8.52
C VAL A 97 9.93 -7.78 7.09
N ASP A 98 9.37 -6.59 6.94
CA ASP A 98 9.38 -5.86 5.68
C ASP A 98 9.73 -4.39 5.94
N GLU A 99 10.50 -3.79 5.04
CA GLU A 99 10.89 -2.39 5.09
C GLU A 99 10.14 -1.60 4.03
N ALA A 100 9.60 -0.46 4.41
CA ALA A 100 8.94 0.44 3.49
C ALA A 100 9.22 1.91 3.86
N ARG A 101 9.35 2.73 2.85
CA ARG A 101 9.46 4.17 3.03
C ARG A 101 8.08 4.81 3.07
N ASP A 102 7.80 5.60 4.11
CA ASP A 102 6.55 6.35 4.22
C ASP A 102 6.55 7.62 3.34
N GLU A 103 5.40 8.28 3.22
CA GLU A 103 5.25 9.53 2.47
C GLU A 103 6.17 10.66 2.99
N SER A 104 6.58 10.59 4.26
CA SER A 104 7.54 11.52 4.86
C SER A 104 9.00 11.16 4.54
N LYS A 105 9.23 10.15 3.68
CA LYS A 105 10.54 9.59 3.32
C LYS A 105 11.31 8.99 4.50
N ARG A 106 10.60 8.49 5.51
CA ARG A 106 11.19 7.79 6.65
C ARG A 106 11.10 6.29 6.43
N GLU A 107 12.18 5.59 6.75
CA GLU A 107 12.19 4.14 6.70
C GLU A 107 11.39 3.57 7.87
N GLN A 108 10.41 2.73 7.57
CA GLN A 108 9.54 2.04 8.50
C GLN A 108 9.76 0.54 8.37
N MET A 109 9.97 -0.12 9.48
CA MET A 109 10.10 -1.58 9.54
C MET A 109 8.83 -2.17 10.16
N ALA A 110 8.11 -2.98 9.41
CA ALA A 110 6.95 -3.73 9.88
C ALA A 110 7.40 -5.08 10.45
N ILE A 111 6.88 -5.45 11.61
CA ILE A 111 7.14 -6.73 12.28
C ILE A 111 5.82 -7.49 12.36
N ILE A 112 5.79 -8.69 11.79
CA ILE A 112 4.67 -9.61 11.81
C ILE A 112 5.13 -10.87 12.54
N LEU A 113 4.27 -11.42 13.40
CA LEU A 113 4.52 -12.67 14.09
C LEU A 113 3.63 -13.76 13.52
N ARG A 114 4.26 -14.87 13.13
CA ARG A 114 3.57 -16.09 12.68
C ARG A 114 3.79 -17.19 13.70
N PHE A 115 2.72 -17.83 14.13
CA PHE A 115 2.75 -18.89 15.13
C PHE A 115 1.59 -19.86 14.92
N VAL A 116 1.63 -20.99 15.64
CA VAL A 116 0.51 -21.94 15.68
C VAL A 116 -0.22 -21.71 16.99
N ASP A 117 -1.52 -21.49 16.92
CA ASP A 117 -2.37 -21.33 18.11
C ASP A 117 -2.63 -22.65 18.84
N LYS A 118 -3.37 -22.59 19.94
CA LYS A 118 -3.68 -23.76 20.78
C LYS A 118 -4.58 -24.78 20.08
N GLU A 119 -5.32 -24.35 19.06
CA GLU A 119 -6.19 -25.16 18.22
C GLU A 119 -5.45 -25.80 17.02
N GLY A 120 -4.15 -25.49 16.85
CA GLY A 120 -3.33 -26.01 15.74
C GLY A 120 -3.39 -25.19 14.46
N PHE A 121 -4.03 -24.02 14.46
CA PHE A 121 -4.10 -23.15 13.30
C PHE A 121 -2.91 -22.20 13.20
N ILE A 122 -2.40 -22.00 11.99
CA ILE A 122 -1.40 -20.99 11.72
C ILE A 122 -2.04 -19.61 11.79
N LYS A 123 -1.48 -18.74 12.60
CA LYS A 123 -1.88 -17.34 12.75
C LYS A 123 -0.74 -16.43 12.32
N GLU A 124 -1.10 -15.37 11.61
CA GLU A 124 -0.24 -14.23 11.34
C GLU A 124 -0.86 -12.98 11.97
N ARG A 125 -0.04 -12.25 12.72
CA ARG A 125 -0.46 -11.03 13.39
C ARG A 125 0.52 -9.92 13.07
N PHE A 126 0.02 -8.83 12.49
CA PHE A 126 0.76 -7.57 12.45
C PHE A 126 1.00 -7.12 13.89
N PHE A 127 2.26 -7.01 14.28
CA PHE A 127 2.62 -6.79 15.67
C PHE A 127 3.08 -5.36 15.94
N HIS A 128 4.01 -4.86 15.12
CA HIS A 128 4.59 -3.54 15.35
C HIS A 128 5.09 -2.90 14.06
N ILE A 129 5.19 -1.57 14.08
CA ILE A 129 5.91 -0.79 13.09
C ILE A 129 6.94 0.09 13.81
N VAL A 130 8.16 0.07 13.34
CA VAL A 130 9.29 0.81 13.92
C VAL A 130 9.87 1.76 12.88
N HIS A 131 10.04 3.02 13.26
CA HIS A 131 10.86 3.93 12.46
C HIS A 131 12.33 3.59 12.68
N VAL A 132 13.03 3.21 11.63
CA VAL A 132 14.47 2.92 11.67
C VAL A 132 15.26 4.07 11.06
N ARG A 133 16.39 4.41 11.68
CA ARG A 133 17.22 5.53 11.22
C ARG A 133 18.10 5.14 10.05
N ASP A 134 18.47 3.88 9.98
CA ASP A 134 19.24 3.28 8.90
C ASP A 134 18.80 1.82 8.73
N THR A 135 19.10 1.24 7.58
CA THR A 135 18.72 -0.12 7.21
C THR A 135 19.88 -1.12 7.37
N THR A 136 20.84 -0.83 8.24
CA THR A 136 21.91 -1.81 8.54
C THR A 136 21.32 -3.01 9.30
N ALA A 137 21.80 -4.20 9.00
CA ALA A 137 21.34 -5.44 9.63
C ALA A 137 21.41 -5.38 11.17
N LEU A 138 22.42 -4.71 11.72
CA LEU A 138 22.58 -4.56 13.18
C LEU A 138 21.51 -3.65 13.78
N THR A 139 21.22 -2.51 13.14
CA THR A 139 20.15 -1.60 13.57
C THR A 139 18.81 -2.32 13.54
N LEU A 140 18.48 -3.01 12.44
CA LEU A 140 17.24 -3.76 12.30
C LEU A 140 17.11 -4.84 13.40
N LYS A 141 18.17 -5.62 13.63
CA LYS A 141 18.18 -6.62 14.70
C LYS A 141 17.92 -6.01 16.06
N ASN A 142 18.62 -4.92 16.39
CA ASN A 142 18.49 -4.27 17.69
C ASN A 142 17.06 -3.76 17.92
N GLU A 143 16.45 -3.15 16.92
CA GLU A 143 15.05 -2.69 17.01
C GLU A 143 14.06 -3.84 17.15
N ILE A 144 14.24 -4.93 16.40
CA ILE A 144 13.39 -6.14 16.53
C ILE A 144 13.54 -6.70 17.95
N CYS A 145 14.77 -6.87 18.43
CA CYS A 145 15.03 -7.37 19.78
C CYS A 145 14.43 -6.47 20.87
N ALA A 146 14.51 -5.15 20.71
CA ALA A 146 13.91 -4.19 21.64
C ALA A 146 12.38 -4.34 21.70
N VAL A 147 11.73 -4.48 20.52
CA VAL A 147 10.27 -4.71 20.44
C VAL A 147 9.91 -6.04 21.10
N LEU A 148 10.57 -7.13 20.74
CA LEU A 148 10.28 -8.46 21.32
C LEU A 148 10.47 -8.46 22.84
N SER A 149 11.56 -7.89 23.33
CA SER A 149 11.87 -7.79 24.76
C SER A 149 10.83 -6.96 25.52
N HIS A 150 10.38 -5.84 24.96
CA HIS A 150 9.36 -4.98 25.57
C HIS A 150 8.05 -5.75 25.85
N TYR A 151 7.69 -6.72 25.00
CA TYR A 151 6.50 -7.54 25.15
C TYR A 151 6.79 -8.93 25.75
N ASN A 152 7.95 -9.15 26.34
CA ASN A 152 8.36 -10.45 26.91
C ASN A 152 8.25 -11.61 25.91
N LEU A 153 8.60 -11.37 24.64
CA LEU A 153 8.76 -12.39 23.62
C LEU A 153 10.24 -12.77 23.53
N HIS A 154 10.56 -13.99 23.92
CA HIS A 154 11.93 -14.45 24.03
C HIS A 154 12.50 -14.83 22.65
N ILE A 155 13.70 -14.36 22.34
CA ILE A 155 14.41 -14.65 21.07
C ILE A 155 14.61 -16.16 20.90
N GLU A 156 14.87 -16.90 21.96
CA GLU A 156 15.05 -18.35 21.97
C GLU A 156 13.80 -19.12 21.50
N ASN A 157 12.65 -18.45 21.43
CA ASN A 157 11.41 -19.01 20.91
C ASN A 157 11.23 -18.80 19.40
N ILE A 158 12.11 -18.04 18.75
CA ILE A 158 12.08 -17.88 17.29
C ILE A 158 12.46 -19.21 16.62
N ARG A 159 11.69 -19.61 15.61
CA ARG A 159 11.94 -20.82 14.80
C ARG A 159 12.09 -20.51 13.32
N GLY A 160 11.69 -19.34 12.89
CA GLY A 160 11.83 -18.90 11.52
C GLY A 160 11.93 -17.39 11.40
N GLN A 161 12.59 -16.96 10.36
CA GLN A 161 12.71 -15.55 10.01
C GLN A 161 12.49 -15.42 8.50
N GLY A 162 11.53 -14.56 8.10
CA GLY A 162 11.13 -14.36 6.72
C GLY A 162 11.33 -12.91 6.30
N TYR A 163 12.14 -12.70 5.27
CA TYR A 163 12.47 -11.38 4.73
C TYR A 163 12.55 -11.42 3.21
N ASP A 164 12.68 -10.26 2.60
CA ASP A 164 13.04 -10.16 1.20
C ASP A 164 14.50 -10.57 0.92
N GLY A 165 14.93 -10.41 -0.33
CA GLY A 165 16.27 -10.79 -0.76
C GLY A 165 17.31 -9.68 -0.68
N ALA A 166 17.04 -8.57 -0.01
CA ALA A 166 17.99 -7.47 0.14
C ALA A 166 19.28 -7.91 0.84
N SER A 167 20.40 -7.31 0.50
CA SER A 167 21.71 -7.74 0.99
C SER A 167 21.88 -7.59 2.51
N ASN A 168 21.30 -6.54 3.09
CA ASN A 168 21.23 -6.30 4.54
C ASN A 168 20.38 -7.34 5.26
N MET A 169 19.41 -7.95 4.58
CA MET A 169 18.52 -8.98 5.13
C MET A 169 19.13 -10.37 5.01
N ARG A 170 19.51 -10.79 3.79
CA ARG A 170 19.92 -12.18 3.48
C ARG A 170 21.43 -12.46 3.58
N GLY A 171 22.28 -11.43 3.77
CA GLY A 171 23.73 -11.61 3.77
C GLY A 171 24.17 -12.74 4.71
N GLU A 172 24.94 -13.71 4.19
CA GLU A 172 25.32 -14.94 4.90
C GLU A 172 26.24 -14.69 6.11
N TRP A 173 27.00 -13.60 6.10
CA TRP A 173 27.96 -13.29 7.16
C TRP A 173 27.46 -12.25 8.15
N ASN A 174 26.89 -11.16 7.65
CA ASN A 174 26.51 -9.98 8.42
C ASN A 174 25.09 -9.48 8.11
N GLY A 175 24.31 -10.20 7.33
CA GLY A 175 22.91 -9.90 7.12
C GLY A 175 22.06 -10.19 8.36
N LEU A 176 20.88 -9.65 8.41
CA LEU A 176 19.94 -9.80 9.52
C LEU A 176 19.75 -11.28 9.88
N GLN A 177 19.59 -12.16 8.87
CA GLN A 177 19.47 -13.60 9.08
C GLN A 177 20.66 -14.20 9.84
N ALA A 178 21.87 -13.83 9.45
CA ALA A 178 23.08 -14.37 10.09
C ALA A 178 23.21 -13.88 11.53
N LEU A 179 22.83 -12.64 11.79
CA LEU A 179 22.85 -12.08 13.14
C LEU A 179 21.84 -12.75 14.07
N PHE A 180 20.64 -13.12 13.58
CA PHE A 180 19.68 -13.90 14.36
C PHE A 180 20.11 -15.35 14.56
N LEU A 181 20.68 -16.00 13.54
CA LEU A 181 21.18 -17.38 13.65
C LEU A 181 22.33 -17.53 14.67
N LYS A 182 23.14 -16.47 14.89
CA LYS A 182 24.18 -16.49 15.93
C LYS A 182 23.56 -16.57 17.34
N ASP A 183 22.44 -15.89 17.58
CA ASP A 183 21.77 -15.86 18.87
C ASP A 183 20.76 -17.02 19.03
N CYS A 184 20.12 -17.42 17.94
CA CYS A 184 19.14 -18.49 17.91
C CYS A 184 19.36 -19.40 16.69
N PRO A 185 20.13 -20.50 16.83
CA PRO A 185 20.48 -21.40 15.72
C PRO A 185 19.27 -22.07 15.04
N TYR A 186 18.11 -22.03 15.69
CA TYR A 186 16.86 -22.60 15.18
C TYR A 186 15.98 -21.61 14.43
N ALA A 187 16.39 -20.36 14.33
CA ALA A 187 15.66 -19.32 13.60
C ALA A 187 15.99 -19.41 12.09
N TYR A 188 15.50 -20.44 11.41
CA TYR A 188 15.78 -20.68 10.00
C TYR A 188 15.28 -19.55 9.11
N TYR A 189 16.14 -19.08 8.21
CA TYR A 189 15.79 -18.05 7.24
C TYR A 189 14.99 -18.61 6.06
N VAL A 190 13.92 -17.95 5.73
CA VAL A 190 13.12 -18.20 4.53
C VAL A 190 13.04 -16.91 3.72
N HIS A 191 13.54 -16.95 2.49
CA HIS A 191 13.34 -15.83 1.56
C HIS A 191 11.85 -15.74 1.18
N CYS A 192 11.28 -14.55 1.23
CA CYS A 192 9.91 -14.31 0.81
C CYS A 192 9.66 -14.86 -0.59
N MET A 193 8.83 -15.87 -0.70
CA MET A 193 8.62 -16.60 -1.97
C MET A 193 7.95 -15.72 -3.03
N ALA A 194 7.04 -14.83 -2.63
CA ALA A 194 6.44 -13.87 -3.53
C ALA A 194 7.49 -12.91 -4.11
N HIS A 195 8.39 -12.38 -3.26
CA HIS A 195 9.48 -11.53 -3.71
C HIS A 195 10.46 -12.27 -4.63
N LYS A 196 10.83 -13.51 -4.30
CA LYS A 196 11.68 -14.35 -5.13
C LYS A 196 11.08 -14.61 -6.52
N LEU A 197 9.78 -14.89 -6.58
CA LEU A 197 9.05 -15.04 -7.85
C LEU A 197 9.08 -13.73 -8.65
N GLN A 198 8.79 -12.59 -8.02
CA GLN A 198 8.82 -11.28 -8.66
C GLN A 198 10.21 -10.96 -9.25
N LEU A 199 11.29 -11.19 -8.49
CA LEU A 199 12.64 -10.98 -8.98
C LEU A 199 12.98 -11.89 -10.18
N SER A 200 12.57 -13.15 -10.15
CA SER A 200 12.79 -14.09 -11.26
C SER A 200 12.07 -13.63 -12.53
N LEU A 201 10.85 -13.13 -12.41
CA LEU A 201 10.07 -12.63 -13.54
C LEU A 201 10.67 -11.33 -14.12
N VAL A 202 11.09 -10.40 -13.26
CA VAL A 202 11.77 -9.17 -13.69
C VAL A 202 13.08 -9.50 -14.40
N THR A 203 13.87 -10.43 -13.87
CA THR A 203 15.12 -10.85 -14.51
C THR A 203 14.85 -11.49 -15.87
N ALA A 204 13.92 -12.44 -15.95
CA ALA A 204 13.57 -13.10 -17.20
C ALA A 204 13.08 -12.10 -18.27
N SER A 205 12.27 -11.10 -17.88
CA SER A 205 11.79 -10.09 -18.82
C SER A 205 12.89 -9.14 -19.31
N ARG A 206 13.93 -8.89 -18.51
CA ARG A 206 15.09 -8.07 -18.92
C ARG A 206 16.01 -8.79 -19.91
N GLU A 207 16.10 -10.12 -19.84
CA GLU A 207 16.90 -10.92 -20.73
C GLU A 207 16.30 -11.04 -22.14
N VAL A 208 15.01 -10.76 -22.33
CA VAL A 208 14.34 -10.77 -23.61
C VAL A 208 14.21 -9.34 -24.14
N LYS A 209 15.00 -8.98 -25.14
CA LYS A 209 15.11 -7.62 -25.67
C LYS A 209 13.75 -7.00 -25.98
N ASP A 210 12.87 -7.72 -26.67
CA ASP A 210 11.58 -7.20 -27.12
C ASP A 210 10.62 -6.94 -25.93
N VAL A 211 10.68 -7.79 -24.91
CA VAL A 211 9.91 -7.59 -23.66
C VAL A 211 10.45 -6.40 -22.87
N HIS A 212 11.77 -6.22 -22.81
CA HIS A 212 12.35 -5.05 -22.17
C HIS A 212 11.94 -3.77 -22.85
N GLN A 213 12.07 -3.70 -24.17
CA GLN A 213 11.62 -2.54 -24.97
C GLN A 213 10.12 -2.28 -24.82
N PHE A 214 9.31 -3.33 -24.77
CA PHE A 214 7.87 -3.20 -24.54
C PHE A 214 7.59 -2.48 -23.21
N PHE A 215 8.25 -2.83 -22.11
CA PHE A 215 8.02 -2.15 -20.84
C PHE A 215 8.48 -0.68 -20.85
N ASP A 216 9.57 -0.36 -21.53
CA ASP A 216 10.02 1.03 -21.70
C ASP A 216 8.98 1.85 -22.50
N HIS A 217 8.44 1.27 -23.57
CA HIS A 217 7.38 1.89 -24.34
C HIS A 217 6.09 2.06 -23.55
N LEU A 218 5.67 1.03 -22.80
CA LEU A 218 4.50 1.07 -21.92
C LEU A 218 4.59 2.21 -20.89
N VAL A 219 5.73 2.33 -20.23
CA VAL A 219 5.98 3.41 -19.26
C VAL A 219 5.94 4.78 -19.94
N ASN A 220 6.55 4.92 -21.12
CA ASN A 220 6.55 6.17 -21.87
C ASN A 220 5.13 6.58 -22.27
N ILE A 221 4.34 5.68 -22.86
CA ILE A 221 2.95 5.88 -23.26
C ILE A 221 2.11 6.38 -22.08
N ILE A 222 2.17 5.66 -20.96
CA ILE A 222 1.42 6.03 -19.76
C ILE A 222 1.85 7.39 -19.24
N ASN A 223 3.16 7.67 -19.18
CA ASN A 223 3.67 8.94 -18.70
C ASN A 223 3.22 10.13 -19.56
N ILE A 224 3.17 9.99 -20.88
CA ILE A 224 2.67 11.04 -21.78
C ILE A 224 1.22 11.42 -21.44
N VAL A 225 0.37 10.42 -21.24
CA VAL A 225 -1.06 10.65 -20.97
C VAL A 225 -1.29 11.18 -19.56
N VAL A 226 -0.64 10.59 -18.53
CA VAL A 226 -0.85 11.01 -17.13
C VAL A 226 0.04 12.20 -16.70
N ALA A 227 0.73 12.86 -17.63
CA ALA A 227 1.62 13.99 -17.34
C ALA A 227 0.89 15.23 -16.78
N SER A 228 -0.41 15.38 -17.06
CA SER A 228 -1.21 16.49 -16.54
C SER A 228 -2.65 16.08 -16.28
N SER A 229 -3.32 16.78 -15.35
CA SER A 229 -4.74 16.57 -15.05
C SER A 229 -5.60 16.74 -16.30
N LYS A 230 -5.32 17.73 -17.14
CA LYS A 230 -6.05 17.97 -18.40
C LYS A 230 -6.06 16.73 -19.30
N ARG A 231 -4.90 16.09 -19.52
CA ARG A 231 -4.80 14.90 -20.38
C ARG A 231 -5.50 13.68 -19.74
N ASN A 232 -5.43 13.56 -18.42
CA ASN A 232 -6.16 12.51 -17.73
C ASN A 232 -7.67 12.71 -17.82
N ASP A 233 -8.16 13.96 -17.76
CA ASP A 233 -9.58 14.27 -17.95
C ASP A 233 -10.03 13.98 -19.41
N GLU A 234 -9.19 14.32 -20.39
CA GLU A 234 -9.41 13.98 -21.80
C GLU A 234 -9.50 12.45 -22.01
N LEU A 235 -8.63 11.68 -21.35
CA LEU A 235 -8.66 10.22 -21.37
C LEU A 235 -9.95 9.66 -20.77
N GLN A 236 -10.36 10.17 -19.61
CA GLN A 236 -11.59 9.73 -18.94
C GLN A 236 -12.84 10.06 -19.79
N HIS A 237 -12.84 11.23 -20.42
CA HIS A 237 -13.92 11.63 -21.31
C HIS A 237 -14.00 10.72 -22.56
N ALA A 238 -12.85 10.46 -23.21
CA ALA A 238 -12.79 9.55 -24.35
C ALA A 238 -13.24 8.11 -23.97
N GLN A 239 -12.87 7.65 -22.79
CA GLN A 239 -13.32 6.34 -22.27
C GLN A 239 -14.83 6.31 -21.98
N ALA A 240 -15.38 7.40 -21.42
CA ALA A 240 -16.81 7.50 -21.16
C ALA A 240 -17.61 7.44 -22.47
N GLU A 241 -17.21 8.21 -23.46
CA GLU A 241 -17.82 8.20 -24.80
C GLU A 241 -17.78 6.82 -25.47
N GLN A 242 -16.64 6.13 -25.36
CA GLN A 242 -16.51 4.75 -25.85
C GLN A 242 -17.46 3.78 -25.17
N VAL A 243 -17.52 3.83 -23.83
CA VAL A 243 -18.43 2.98 -23.03
C VAL A 243 -19.89 3.26 -23.39
N GLU A 244 -20.30 4.52 -23.55
CA GLU A 244 -21.65 4.89 -23.99
C GLU A 244 -21.99 4.34 -25.36
N ASN A 245 -21.05 4.42 -26.33
CA ASN A 245 -21.23 3.87 -27.66
C ASN A 245 -21.38 2.34 -27.65
N MET A 246 -20.53 1.64 -26.86
CA MET A 246 -20.60 0.18 -26.72
C MET A 246 -21.89 -0.30 -26.02
N ILE A 247 -22.44 0.48 -25.11
CA ILE A 247 -23.74 0.22 -24.50
C ILE A 247 -24.86 0.42 -25.54
N ALA A 248 -24.80 1.51 -26.31
CA ALA A 248 -25.79 1.82 -27.36
C ALA A 248 -25.82 0.75 -28.47
N SER A 249 -24.65 0.17 -28.80
CA SER A 249 -24.53 -0.93 -29.78
C SER A 249 -24.80 -2.33 -29.21
N ASN A 250 -25.14 -2.45 -27.93
CA ASN A 250 -25.32 -3.72 -27.20
C ASN A 250 -24.07 -4.63 -27.19
N GLU A 251 -22.87 -4.07 -27.32
CA GLU A 251 -21.60 -4.81 -27.22
C GLU A 251 -21.22 -5.13 -25.78
N ILE A 252 -21.66 -4.32 -24.82
CA ILE A 252 -21.44 -4.53 -23.40
C ILE A 252 -22.73 -4.37 -22.61
N GLU A 253 -22.87 -5.18 -21.54
CA GLU A 253 -24.01 -5.11 -20.63
C GLU A 253 -23.81 -4.04 -19.55
N THR A 254 -24.90 -3.45 -19.08
CA THR A 254 -24.90 -2.54 -17.93
C THR A 254 -25.21 -3.30 -16.64
N GLY A 255 -24.61 -2.88 -15.52
CA GLY A 255 -24.87 -3.49 -14.23
C GLY A 255 -24.26 -2.70 -13.07
N ARG A 256 -24.62 -3.04 -11.85
CA ARG A 256 -24.09 -2.37 -10.66
C ARG A 256 -22.58 -2.55 -10.56
N GLY A 257 -21.83 -1.45 -10.71
CA GLY A 257 -20.37 -1.44 -10.69
C GLY A 257 -19.71 -1.89 -12.00
N ALA A 258 -20.49 -2.19 -13.06
CA ALA A 258 -19.97 -2.44 -14.39
C ALA A 258 -19.54 -1.13 -15.07
N ASN A 259 -18.63 -1.25 -16.04
CA ASN A 259 -18.21 -0.15 -16.94
C ASN A 259 -17.69 1.11 -16.23
N GLN A 260 -17.09 0.96 -15.05
CA GLN A 260 -16.48 2.10 -14.35
C GLN A 260 -15.31 2.66 -15.16
N ILE A 261 -15.29 3.98 -15.29
CA ILE A 261 -14.19 4.71 -15.90
C ILE A 261 -12.99 4.63 -14.95
N GLY A 262 -11.85 4.19 -15.48
CA GLY A 262 -10.61 4.06 -14.74
C GLY A 262 -9.60 5.15 -15.08
N THR A 263 -8.36 4.93 -14.66
CA THR A 263 -7.19 5.71 -15.06
C THR A 263 -6.08 4.75 -15.45
N LEU A 264 -5.15 5.23 -16.31
CA LEU A 264 -3.93 4.47 -16.58
C LEU A 264 -3.08 4.38 -15.31
N GLN A 265 -2.63 3.18 -15.00
CA GLN A 265 -1.82 2.90 -13.81
C GLN A 265 -0.34 2.93 -14.18
N ARG A 266 0.45 3.72 -13.43
CA ARG A 266 1.92 3.73 -13.60
C ARG A 266 2.52 2.47 -12.96
N ALA A 267 3.42 1.83 -13.68
CA ALA A 267 4.24 0.78 -13.10
C ALA A 267 5.23 1.38 -12.10
N VAL A 268 5.46 0.66 -11.00
CA VAL A 268 6.51 0.95 -10.03
C VAL A 268 7.61 -0.10 -10.22
N ASP A 269 8.84 0.34 -10.46
CA ASP A 269 9.98 -0.46 -10.94
C ASP A 269 10.29 -1.74 -10.13
N THR A 270 9.89 -1.79 -8.87
CA THR A 270 10.23 -2.90 -7.96
C THR A 270 9.13 -3.94 -7.78
N ARG A 271 7.90 -3.71 -8.30
CA ARG A 271 6.76 -4.61 -8.06
C ARG A 271 6.15 -5.11 -9.36
N TRP A 272 6.35 -6.38 -9.65
CA TRP A 272 5.78 -7.07 -10.81
C TRP A 272 4.25 -6.90 -10.93
N GLY A 273 3.52 -6.95 -9.82
CA GLY A 273 2.07 -6.71 -9.79
C GLY A 273 1.65 -5.32 -10.28
N SER A 274 2.49 -4.27 -10.14
CA SER A 274 2.19 -2.94 -10.66
C SER A 274 2.28 -2.89 -12.19
N HIS A 275 3.21 -3.63 -12.79
CA HIS A 275 3.29 -3.79 -14.25
C HIS A 275 2.06 -4.50 -14.80
N PHE A 276 1.55 -5.53 -14.11
CA PHE A 276 0.31 -6.19 -14.50
C PHE A 276 -0.89 -5.23 -14.51
N GLN A 277 -1.03 -4.41 -13.48
CA GLN A 277 -2.08 -3.39 -13.44
C GLN A 277 -1.94 -2.36 -14.54
N SER A 278 -0.71 -1.94 -14.87
CA SER A 278 -0.44 -1.04 -15.99
C SER A 278 -0.90 -1.63 -17.32
N ILE A 279 -0.58 -2.89 -17.58
CA ILE A 279 -1.00 -3.62 -18.78
C ILE A 279 -2.53 -3.72 -18.83
N CYS A 280 -3.18 -4.16 -17.76
CA CYS A 280 -4.64 -4.29 -17.69
C CYS A 280 -5.34 -2.95 -17.89
N SER A 281 -4.82 -1.86 -17.31
CA SER A 281 -5.38 -0.53 -17.49
C SER A 281 -5.24 -0.03 -18.92
N LEU A 282 -4.09 -0.25 -19.56
CA LEU A 282 -3.89 0.12 -20.96
C LEU A 282 -4.82 -0.68 -21.91
N ILE A 283 -4.95 -1.99 -21.72
CA ILE A 283 -5.86 -2.80 -22.54
C ILE A 283 -7.30 -2.30 -22.41
N LYS A 284 -7.75 -2.02 -21.18
CA LYS A 284 -9.10 -1.52 -20.91
C LYS A 284 -9.37 -0.16 -21.57
N MET A 285 -8.35 0.68 -21.70
CA MET A 285 -8.45 2.06 -22.18
C MET A 285 -7.68 2.27 -23.50
N PHE A 286 -7.48 1.20 -24.28
CA PHE A 286 -6.59 1.22 -25.45
C PHE A 286 -7.01 2.27 -26.47
N ASP A 287 -8.28 2.23 -26.92
CA ASP A 287 -8.79 3.14 -27.93
C ASP A 287 -8.83 4.59 -27.44
N ALA A 288 -9.25 4.81 -26.20
CA ALA A 288 -9.21 6.13 -25.57
C ALA A 288 -7.77 6.66 -25.46
N THR A 289 -6.80 5.79 -25.16
CA THR A 289 -5.37 6.15 -25.12
C THR A 289 -4.86 6.52 -26.51
N CYS A 290 -5.20 5.75 -27.54
CA CYS A 290 -4.86 6.07 -28.93
C CYS A 290 -5.42 7.45 -29.34
N LYS A 291 -6.70 7.72 -29.03
CA LYS A 291 -7.36 8.99 -29.34
C LYS A 291 -6.64 10.17 -28.67
N VAL A 292 -6.34 10.06 -27.39
CA VAL A 292 -5.68 11.15 -26.63
C VAL A 292 -4.24 11.37 -27.11
N ILE A 293 -3.46 10.31 -27.33
CA ILE A 293 -2.07 10.45 -27.83
C ILE A 293 -2.05 11.07 -29.22
N ASN A 294 -2.96 10.67 -30.11
CA ASN A 294 -3.08 11.26 -31.42
C ASN A 294 -3.44 12.77 -31.35
N THR A 295 -4.38 13.15 -30.48
CA THR A 295 -4.70 14.57 -30.24
C THR A 295 -3.46 15.33 -29.72
N ILE A 296 -2.66 14.75 -28.83
CA ILE A 296 -1.43 15.40 -28.34
C ILE A 296 -0.40 15.54 -29.48
N SER A 297 -0.30 14.59 -30.41
CA SER A 297 0.64 14.67 -31.52
C SER A 297 0.29 15.81 -32.48
N GLU A 298 -0.99 16.12 -32.63
CA GLU A 298 -1.49 17.20 -33.49
C GLU A 298 -1.51 18.56 -32.79
N GLU A 299 -2.05 18.61 -31.56
CA GLU A 299 -2.39 19.84 -30.84
C GLU A 299 -1.48 20.15 -29.65
N GLY A 300 -0.45 19.33 -29.38
CA GLY A 300 0.45 19.52 -28.24
C GLY A 300 1.11 20.91 -28.22
N ALA A 301 1.28 21.48 -27.02
CA ALA A 301 1.69 22.86 -26.79
C ALA A 301 3.05 23.24 -27.41
N ASN A 302 3.93 22.28 -27.65
CA ASN A 302 5.24 22.50 -28.26
C ASN A 302 5.68 21.31 -29.11
N TYR A 303 6.69 21.54 -29.96
CA TYR A 303 7.21 20.52 -30.88
C TYR A 303 7.70 19.26 -30.19
N LYS A 304 8.28 19.39 -29.00
CA LYS A 304 8.76 18.23 -28.22
C LYS A 304 7.59 17.33 -27.81
N GLN A 305 6.54 17.91 -27.24
CA GLN A 305 5.36 17.14 -26.82
C GLN A 305 4.69 16.45 -28.01
N ARG A 306 4.58 17.14 -29.14
CA ARG A 306 4.02 16.54 -30.38
C ARG A 306 4.87 15.41 -30.90
N GLY A 307 6.20 15.56 -30.94
CA GLY A 307 7.11 14.53 -31.39
C GLY A 307 7.16 13.30 -30.44
N ASP A 308 7.15 13.54 -29.13
CA ASP A 308 7.10 12.46 -28.15
C ASP A 308 5.79 11.68 -28.26
N ALA A 309 4.66 12.37 -28.47
CA ALA A 309 3.35 11.75 -28.66
C ALA A 309 3.24 10.99 -29.99
N GLU A 310 3.74 11.55 -31.08
CA GLU A 310 3.79 10.88 -32.38
C GLU A 310 4.59 9.57 -32.30
N GLY A 311 5.80 9.62 -31.72
CA GLY A 311 6.60 8.41 -31.51
C GLY A 311 5.89 7.36 -30.66
N ALA A 312 5.19 7.78 -29.60
CA ALA A 312 4.40 6.88 -28.75
C ALA A 312 3.19 6.28 -29.49
N TYR A 313 2.51 7.07 -30.33
CA TYR A 313 1.38 6.60 -31.14
C TYR A 313 1.82 5.52 -32.13
N GLN A 314 2.91 5.77 -32.86
CA GLN A 314 3.45 4.81 -33.83
C GLN A 314 3.80 3.46 -33.18
N VAL A 315 4.36 3.48 -31.96
CA VAL A 315 4.63 2.26 -31.19
C VAL A 315 3.35 1.58 -30.74
N LEU A 316 2.37 2.34 -30.25
CA LEU A 316 1.13 1.82 -29.67
C LEU A 316 0.33 1.01 -30.69
N ILE A 317 0.35 1.40 -31.97
CA ILE A 317 -0.36 0.72 -33.06
C ILE A 317 0.43 -0.42 -33.72
N LEU A 318 1.71 -0.63 -33.35
CA LEU A 318 2.50 -1.73 -33.90
C LEU A 318 1.95 -3.10 -33.46
N PHE A 319 1.84 -4.00 -34.43
CA PHE A 319 1.42 -5.38 -34.16
C PHE A 319 2.25 -6.05 -33.07
N GLU A 320 3.57 -5.87 -33.11
CA GLU A 320 4.49 -6.44 -32.11
C GLU A 320 4.20 -5.93 -30.69
N PHE A 321 3.93 -4.64 -30.53
CA PHE A 321 3.57 -4.06 -29.22
C PHE A 321 2.26 -4.67 -28.71
N ILE A 322 1.24 -4.76 -29.55
CA ILE A 322 -0.07 -5.32 -29.18
C ILE A 322 0.07 -6.81 -28.86
N LEU A 323 0.84 -7.56 -29.64
CA LEU A 323 1.09 -8.99 -29.40
C LEU A 323 1.74 -9.20 -28.03
N ILE A 324 2.81 -8.44 -27.72
CA ILE A 324 3.50 -8.55 -26.43
C ILE A 324 2.60 -8.07 -25.29
N LEU A 325 1.79 -7.02 -25.49
CA LEU A 325 0.83 -6.52 -24.51
C LEU A 325 -0.14 -7.63 -24.03
N TYR A 326 -0.73 -8.37 -24.97
CA TYR A 326 -1.64 -9.48 -24.65
C TYR A 326 -0.90 -10.71 -24.10
N LEU A 327 0.26 -11.04 -24.65
CA LEU A 327 1.10 -12.12 -24.14
C LEU A 327 1.49 -11.88 -22.68
N MET A 328 1.95 -10.67 -22.38
CA MET A 328 2.34 -10.29 -21.02
C MET A 328 1.13 -10.25 -20.07
N LYS A 329 -0.04 -9.83 -20.53
CA LYS A 329 -1.27 -9.91 -19.74
C LYS A 329 -1.54 -11.34 -19.26
N GLU A 330 -1.45 -12.33 -20.15
CA GLU A 330 -1.72 -13.72 -19.81
C GLU A 330 -0.65 -14.29 -18.86
N ILE A 331 0.63 -14.11 -19.17
CA ILE A 331 1.75 -14.60 -18.33
C ILE A 331 1.69 -13.96 -16.94
N MET A 332 1.49 -12.63 -16.89
CA MET A 332 1.45 -11.89 -15.62
C MET A 332 0.17 -12.19 -14.84
N GLY A 333 -0.94 -12.48 -15.51
CA GLY A 333 -2.18 -12.91 -14.84
C GLY A 333 -1.98 -14.18 -14.04
N ILE A 334 -1.37 -15.20 -14.64
CA ILE A 334 -1.05 -16.48 -13.98
C ILE A 334 -0.08 -16.25 -12.81
N THR A 335 1.00 -15.50 -13.05
CA THR A 335 2.03 -15.28 -12.03
C THR A 335 1.55 -14.37 -10.89
N ASN A 336 0.62 -13.43 -11.17
CA ASN A 336 0.02 -12.58 -10.13
C ASN A 336 -0.84 -13.39 -9.16
N VAL A 337 -1.63 -14.34 -9.65
CA VAL A 337 -2.40 -15.26 -8.79
C VAL A 337 -1.46 -16.05 -7.87
N LEU A 338 -0.36 -16.57 -8.42
CA LEU A 338 0.65 -17.27 -7.63
C LEU A 338 1.33 -16.35 -6.62
N CYS A 339 1.69 -15.12 -7.01
CA CYS A 339 2.28 -14.14 -6.08
C CYS A 339 1.34 -13.83 -4.90
N GLN A 340 0.05 -13.66 -5.17
CA GLN A 340 -0.94 -13.42 -4.11
C GLN A 340 -1.13 -14.62 -3.18
N ALA A 341 -1.06 -15.83 -3.71
CA ALA A 341 -1.15 -17.06 -2.90
C ALA A 341 0.11 -17.30 -2.03
N LEU A 342 1.25 -16.71 -2.38
CA LEU A 342 2.51 -16.82 -1.65
C LEU A 342 2.72 -15.68 -0.62
N GLN A 343 1.88 -14.66 -0.64
CA GLN A 343 1.84 -13.57 0.35
C GLN A 343 0.99 -13.94 1.55
#